data_68888108bb5bfe51911093588b9a863e
#
_entry.id   68888108bb5bfe51911093588b9a863e
#
_cell.length_a   1.000
_cell.length_b   1.000
_cell.length_c   1.000
_cell.angle_alpha   90.00
_cell.angle_beta   90.00
_cell.angle_gamma   90.00
#
_symmetry.space_group_name_H-M   'P 1'
#
loop_
_entity.id
_entity.type
_entity.pdbx_description
1 polymer ?
#
loop_
_entity_poly.entity_id
_entity_poly.type
_entity_poly.pdbx_seq_one_letter_code
_entity_poly.pdbx_strand_id
1 'polypeptide(L)'
;KSVDDLVGIPFTVKEDLQQRNDEFLCVPRNEIVEYSSTSGTLGSPVTIALTENDLQRLTYNEYCSFLSAETRPDDIIQLMLTLDRQFMAGMAYYAGLRKLGAGIIRVGPGVPSLQWETIQRLKPTAIVAVPSFILKLVQYAQEHKIDINACSVKKAICIGENIRNTDFSLNTLGKRITDAWHIQLFSTYASTEMQTAFTECRCGMGGHLQAHLIIAEIIGEDGRSVPDGQPGEVTITTLGVEGMPLVRYKTGD
;
A
#
# COMPACT_ATOMS: atom_id res chain seq x y z
N LYS A 1 13.14 -20.12 -20.07
CA LYS A 1 11.76 -19.93 -19.59
C LYS A 1 11.47 -18.45 -19.67
N SER A 2 10.30 -18.08 -20.19
CA SER A 2 9.82 -16.71 -20.33
C SER A 2 8.60 -16.48 -19.43
N VAL A 3 8.14 -15.23 -19.32
CA VAL A 3 6.89 -14.88 -18.64
C VAL A 3 5.69 -15.60 -19.29
N ASP A 4 5.75 -15.87 -20.60
CA ASP A 4 4.72 -16.60 -21.34
C ASP A 4 4.51 -18.03 -20.81
N ASP A 5 5.52 -18.64 -20.20
CA ASP A 5 5.41 -19.98 -19.62
C ASP A 5 4.50 -20.00 -18.36
N LEU A 6 4.22 -18.84 -17.77
CA LEU A 6 3.31 -18.73 -16.61
C LEU A 6 1.87 -19.16 -16.95
N VAL A 7 1.42 -18.94 -18.18
CA VAL A 7 0.05 -19.28 -18.61
C VAL A 7 -0.28 -20.75 -18.38
N GLY A 8 0.72 -21.64 -18.36
CA GLY A 8 0.55 -23.07 -18.08
C GLY A 8 0.49 -23.42 -16.58
N ILE A 9 0.69 -22.46 -15.69
CA ILE A 9 0.67 -22.71 -14.23
C ILE A 9 -0.75 -22.41 -13.70
N PRO A 10 -1.32 -23.31 -12.85
CA PRO A 10 -2.62 -23.06 -12.23
C PRO A 10 -2.61 -21.79 -11.37
N PHE A 11 -3.78 -21.20 -11.19
CA PHE A 11 -3.95 -20.07 -10.27
C PHE A 11 -3.87 -20.53 -8.82
N THR A 12 -3.32 -19.69 -7.98
CA THR A 12 -3.44 -19.74 -6.52
C THR A 12 -4.54 -18.79 -6.09
N VAL A 13 -5.39 -19.16 -5.16
CA VAL A 13 -6.48 -18.32 -4.64
C VAL A 13 -6.36 -18.16 -3.13
N LYS A 14 -7.10 -17.21 -2.58
CA LYS A 14 -7.06 -16.89 -1.14
C LYS A 14 -7.46 -18.07 -0.26
N GLU A 15 -8.40 -18.87 -0.71
CA GLU A 15 -8.86 -20.08 -0.05
C GLU A 15 -7.74 -21.12 0.12
N ASP A 16 -6.83 -21.23 -0.85
CA ASP A 16 -5.65 -22.09 -0.75
C ASP A 16 -4.75 -21.67 0.41
N LEU A 17 -4.49 -20.35 0.51
CA LEU A 17 -3.71 -19.79 1.61
C LEU A 17 -4.41 -19.94 2.97
N GLN A 18 -5.73 -19.82 3.02
CA GLN A 18 -6.49 -19.99 4.25
C GLN A 18 -6.53 -21.44 4.76
N GLN A 19 -6.62 -22.41 3.84
CA GLN A 19 -6.75 -23.82 4.18
C GLN A 19 -5.41 -24.52 4.41
N ARG A 20 -4.36 -24.08 3.72
CA ARG A 20 -3.06 -24.75 3.65
C ARG A 20 -1.89 -23.81 3.87
N ASN A 21 -2.04 -22.80 4.75
CA ASN A 21 -1.07 -21.72 4.90
C ASN A 21 0.37 -22.21 5.12
N ASP A 22 0.56 -23.23 5.98
CA ASP A 22 1.88 -23.78 6.27
C ASP A 22 2.55 -24.46 5.06
N GLU A 23 1.77 -24.92 4.07
CA GLU A 23 2.30 -25.56 2.86
C GLU A 23 2.94 -24.55 1.90
N PHE A 24 2.62 -23.26 2.06
CA PHE A 24 3.23 -22.18 1.28
C PHE A 24 4.58 -21.71 1.82
N LEU A 25 4.98 -22.21 3.00
CA LEU A 25 6.27 -21.86 3.59
C LEU A 25 7.40 -22.59 2.85
N CYS A 26 8.26 -21.82 2.18
CA CYS A 26 9.34 -22.35 1.34
C CYS A 26 10.72 -22.36 2.02
N VAL A 27 10.79 -21.92 3.27
CA VAL A 27 12.03 -21.90 4.07
C VAL A 27 11.79 -22.51 5.45
N PRO A 28 12.83 -22.96 6.16
CA PRO A 28 12.72 -23.39 7.54
C PRO A 28 12.20 -22.29 8.46
N ARG A 29 11.39 -22.64 9.46
CA ARG A 29 10.79 -21.66 10.40
C ARG A 29 11.81 -20.79 11.15
N ASN A 30 13.01 -21.26 11.36
CA ASN A 30 14.09 -20.50 12.01
C ASN A 30 14.72 -19.42 11.12
N GLU A 31 14.36 -19.37 9.84
CA GLU A 31 14.74 -18.28 8.91
C GLU A 31 13.67 -17.18 8.85
N ILE A 32 12.50 -17.40 9.47
CA ILE A 32 11.43 -16.40 9.53
C ILE A 32 11.72 -15.41 10.65
N VAL A 33 11.71 -14.12 10.30
CA VAL A 33 11.98 -13.01 11.22
C VAL A 33 10.73 -12.18 11.53
N GLU A 34 9.70 -12.24 10.67
CA GLU A 34 8.44 -11.53 10.88
C GLU A 34 7.24 -12.31 10.36
N TYR A 35 6.12 -12.19 11.06
CA TYR A 35 4.81 -12.69 10.63
C TYR A 35 3.85 -11.52 10.48
N SER A 36 3.31 -11.35 9.29
CA SER A 36 2.25 -10.39 8.98
C SER A 36 0.94 -11.12 8.70
N SER A 37 -0.20 -10.43 8.88
CA SER A 37 -1.51 -11.03 8.70
C SER A 37 -2.45 -10.13 7.91
N THR A 38 -3.32 -10.74 7.11
CA THR A 38 -4.42 -10.02 6.47
C THR A 38 -5.53 -9.70 7.46
N SER A 39 -6.38 -8.72 7.16
CA SER A 39 -7.46 -8.28 8.07
C SER A 39 -8.55 -9.31 8.34
N GLY A 40 -8.62 -10.41 7.58
CA GLY A 40 -9.61 -11.47 7.78
C GLY A 40 -11.07 -11.08 7.58
N THR A 41 -11.35 -10.00 6.87
CA THR A 41 -12.73 -9.47 6.66
C THR A 41 -13.70 -10.44 5.98
N LEU A 42 -13.19 -11.41 5.22
CA LEU A 42 -13.99 -12.41 4.47
C LEU A 42 -13.67 -13.86 4.87
N GLY A 43 -13.14 -14.09 6.08
CA GLY A 43 -12.78 -15.45 6.55
C GLY A 43 -11.61 -15.45 7.51
N SER A 44 -10.96 -16.60 7.69
CA SER A 44 -9.75 -16.68 8.52
C SER A 44 -8.63 -15.81 7.94
N PRO A 45 -7.89 -15.06 8.80
CA PRO A 45 -6.74 -14.30 8.34
C PRO A 45 -5.70 -15.22 7.67
N VAL A 46 -5.07 -14.72 6.62
CA VAL A 46 -3.89 -15.37 6.01
C VAL A 46 -2.65 -14.82 6.71
N THR A 47 -1.76 -15.68 7.13
CA THR A 47 -0.46 -15.31 7.68
C THR A 47 0.59 -15.36 6.58
N ILE A 48 1.37 -14.30 6.45
CA ILE A 48 2.54 -14.21 5.57
C ILE A 48 3.79 -14.20 6.45
N ALA A 49 4.65 -15.21 6.26
CA ALA A 49 5.92 -15.36 6.94
C ALA A 49 7.06 -14.78 6.09
N LEU A 50 7.88 -13.92 6.68
CA LEU A 50 8.88 -13.11 5.98
C LEU A 50 10.27 -13.42 6.50
N THR A 51 11.23 -13.63 5.60
CA THR A 51 12.65 -13.66 5.90
C THR A 51 13.21 -12.25 6.00
N GLU A 52 14.46 -12.10 6.43
CA GLU A 52 15.17 -10.82 6.40
C GLU A 52 15.28 -10.27 4.96
N ASN A 53 15.51 -11.15 3.97
CA ASN A 53 15.58 -10.75 2.57
C ASN A 53 14.21 -10.27 2.05
N ASP A 54 13.11 -10.90 2.48
CA ASP A 54 11.75 -10.44 2.16
C ASP A 54 11.48 -9.04 2.73
N LEU A 55 11.92 -8.76 3.96
CA LEU A 55 11.81 -7.43 4.56
C LEU A 55 12.66 -6.37 3.84
N GLN A 56 13.86 -6.74 3.40
CA GLN A 56 14.71 -5.85 2.61
C GLN A 56 14.09 -5.57 1.23
N ARG A 57 13.51 -6.58 0.60
CA ARG A 57 12.77 -6.47 -0.66
C ARG A 57 11.56 -5.54 -0.50
N LEU A 58 10.77 -5.73 0.56
CA LEU A 58 9.61 -4.90 0.89
C LEU A 58 10.04 -3.45 1.17
N THR A 59 11.11 -3.25 1.93
CA THR A 59 11.73 -1.95 2.17
C THR A 59 12.10 -1.24 0.86
N TYR A 60 12.67 -1.98 -0.09
CA TYR A 60 13.04 -1.43 -1.40
C TYR A 60 11.81 -1.07 -2.23
N ASN A 61 10.76 -1.90 -2.21
CA ASN A 61 9.49 -1.58 -2.88
C ASN A 61 8.91 -0.26 -2.35
N GLU A 62 8.84 -0.11 -1.04
CA GLU A 62 8.28 1.10 -0.43
C GLU A 62 9.15 2.34 -0.67
N TYR A 63 10.48 2.18 -0.71
CA TYR A 63 11.37 3.24 -1.15
C TYR A 63 11.01 3.72 -2.57
N CYS A 64 10.80 2.80 -3.52
CA CYS A 64 10.38 3.13 -4.89
C CYS A 64 8.97 3.76 -4.92
N SER A 65 8.04 3.26 -4.10
CA SER A 65 6.69 3.79 -3.94
C SER A 65 6.70 5.25 -3.48
N PHE A 66 7.51 5.57 -2.47
CA PHE A 66 7.66 6.95 -2.00
C PHE A 66 8.31 7.86 -3.04
N LEU A 67 9.29 7.37 -3.81
CA LEU A 67 9.86 8.13 -4.93
C LEU A 67 8.81 8.41 -6.00
N SER A 68 7.94 7.45 -6.34
CA SER A 68 6.82 7.66 -7.28
C SER A 68 5.88 8.77 -6.79
N ALA A 69 5.59 8.81 -5.49
CA ALA A 69 4.82 9.88 -4.83
C ALA A 69 5.66 11.17 -4.59
N GLU A 70 6.77 11.33 -5.29
CA GLU A 70 7.65 12.52 -5.22
C GLU A 70 8.15 12.85 -3.81
N THR A 71 8.30 11.84 -2.97
CA THR A 71 8.89 12.01 -1.64
C THR A 71 10.40 12.14 -1.75
N ARG A 72 10.98 13.05 -0.98
CA ARG A 72 12.40 13.40 -0.99
C ARG A 72 13.02 13.23 0.41
N PRO A 73 14.35 13.16 0.51
CA PRO A 73 15.03 13.06 1.80
C PRO A 73 14.77 14.22 2.78
N ASP A 74 14.44 15.41 2.26
CA ASP A 74 14.10 16.58 3.06
C ASP A 74 12.62 16.66 3.48
N ASP A 75 11.79 15.72 3.03
CA ASP A 75 10.42 15.60 3.50
C ASP A 75 10.34 15.07 4.95
N ILE A 76 9.30 15.49 5.66
CA ILE A 76 8.91 14.95 6.96
C ILE A 76 7.53 14.32 6.82
N ILE A 77 7.44 13.02 7.05
CA ILE A 77 6.24 12.23 6.79
C ILE A 77 5.58 11.82 8.11
N GLN A 78 4.31 12.19 8.28
CA GLN A 78 3.52 11.73 9.41
C GLN A 78 2.75 10.46 9.04
N LEU A 79 3.09 9.35 9.69
CA LEU A 79 2.41 8.07 9.54
C LEU A 79 1.19 8.01 10.47
N MET A 80 -0.01 8.01 9.87
CA MET A 80 -1.31 7.95 10.55
C MET A 80 -1.92 6.55 10.43
N LEU A 81 -1.11 5.52 10.61
CA LEU A 81 -1.48 4.12 10.47
C LEU A 81 -0.84 3.28 11.57
N THR A 82 -1.37 2.08 11.80
CA THR A 82 -0.80 1.18 12.80
C THR A 82 0.55 0.64 12.38
N LEU A 83 1.45 0.49 13.35
CA LEU A 83 2.77 -0.15 13.18
C LEU A 83 2.83 -1.50 13.92
N ASP A 84 1.74 -1.90 14.54
CA ASP A 84 1.56 -3.14 15.29
C ASP A 84 0.49 -4.03 14.66
N ARG A 85 -0.01 -5.04 15.41
CA ARG A 85 -1.10 -5.95 15.01
C ARG A 85 -0.84 -6.73 13.73
N GLN A 86 0.41 -7.10 13.48
CA GLN A 86 0.83 -7.84 12.29
C GLN A 86 0.49 -7.12 10.97
N PHE A 87 0.33 -5.79 11.01
CA PHE A 87 0.02 -4.99 9.83
C PHE A 87 1.30 -4.70 9.03
N MET A 88 1.49 -5.41 7.94
CA MET A 88 2.69 -5.34 7.09
C MET A 88 3.03 -3.92 6.65
N ALA A 89 2.04 -3.18 6.15
CA ALA A 89 2.26 -1.87 5.54
C ALA A 89 2.87 -0.85 6.52
N GLY A 90 2.55 -0.93 7.81
CA GLY A 90 3.08 -0.01 8.81
C GLY A 90 4.59 -0.01 8.89
N MET A 91 5.17 -1.20 9.08
CA MET A 91 6.63 -1.37 9.15
C MET A 91 7.28 -1.22 7.78
N ALA A 92 6.62 -1.64 6.71
CA ALA A 92 7.10 -1.47 5.34
C ALA A 92 7.29 0.01 4.99
N TYR A 93 6.29 0.86 5.24
CA TYR A 93 6.40 2.31 5.03
C TYR A 93 7.48 2.93 5.90
N TYR A 94 7.56 2.55 7.17
CA TYR A 94 8.61 3.03 8.05
C TYR A 94 10.00 2.69 7.52
N ALA A 95 10.23 1.45 7.10
CA ALA A 95 11.50 0.99 6.56
C ALA A 95 11.84 1.67 5.21
N GLY A 96 10.87 1.80 4.30
CA GLY A 96 11.01 2.49 3.02
C GLY A 96 11.40 3.96 3.18
N LEU A 97 10.74 4.68 4.10
CA LEU A 97 11.06 6.08 4.42
C LEU A 97 12.45 6.21 5.06
N ARG A 98 12.84 5.28 5.93
CA ARG A 98 14.21 5.25 6.48
C ARG A 98 15.25 5.06 5.38
N LYS A 99 14.99 4.16 4.43
CA LYS A 99 15.87 3.93 3.28
C LYS A 99 15.96 5.18 2.40
N LEU A 100 14.87 5.92 2.26
CA LEU A 100 14.83 7.19 1.53
C LEU A 100 15.62 8.30 2.24
N GLY A 101 15.72 8.24 3.56
CA GLY A 101 16.34 9.29 4.38
C GLY A 101 15.39 10.40 4.78
N ALA A 102 14.07 10.23 4.60
CA ALA A 102 13.06 11.21 5.02
C ALA A 102 12.83 11.20 6.54
N GLY A 103 12.40 12.33 7.10
CA GLY A 103 11.97 12.43 8.49
C GLY A 103 10.65 11.66 8.71
N ILE A 104 10.53 10.95 9.83
CA ILE A 104 9.35 10.12 10.11
C ILE A 104 8.74 10.48 11.45
N ILE A 105 7.44 10.78 11.44
CA ILE A 105 6.64 10.99 12.65
C ILE A 105 5.64 9.83 12.76
N ARG A 106 5.77 9.01 13.80
CA ARG A 106 4.89 7.86 14.06
C ARG A 106 3.82 8.26 15.07
N VAL A 107 2.63 8.65 14.59
CA VAL A 107 1.51 9.02 15.46
C VAL A 107 0.54 7.87 15.66
N GLY A 108 0.47 6.96 14.68
CA GLY A 108 -0.52 5.90 14.68
C GLY A 108 -1.88 6.37 14.13
N PRO A 109 -2.86 5.47 14.03
CA PRO A 109 -4.18 5.76 13.47
C PRO A 109 -5.08 6.49 14.47
N GLY A 110 -6.12 7.13 13.96
CA GLY A 110 -7.18 7.74 14.78
C GLY A 110 -6.79 9.04 15.48
N VAL A 111 -7.62 9.46 16.43
CA VAL A 111 -7.44 10.65 17.29
C VAL A 111 -7.09 11.94 16.51
N PRO A 112 -8.06 12.58 15.82
CA PRO A 112 -7.81 13.77 15.00
C PRO A 112 -7.10 14.92 15.75
N SER A 113 -7.40 15.12 17.02
CA SER A 113 -6.75 16.15 17.85
C SER A 113 -5.24 15.94 17.95
N LEU A 114 -4.80 14.70 18.21
CA LEU A 114 -3.38 14.35 18.29
C LEU A 114 -2.67 14.51 16.94
N GLN A 115 -3.36 14.20 15.84
CA GLN A 115 -2.81 14.39 14.50
C GLN A 115 -2.56 15.87 14.23
N TRP A 116 -3.53 16.74 14.51
CA TRP A 116 -3.41 18.19 14.31
C TRP A 116 -2.40 18.83 15.25
N GLU A 117 -2.37 18.46 16.52
CA GLU A 117 -1.31 18.92 17.44
C GLU A 117 0.08 18.60 16.87
N THR A 118 0.25 17.39 16.37
CA THR A 118 1.51 16.94 15.78
C THR A 118 1.86 17.72 14.50
N ILE A 119 0.87 17.94 13.61
CA ILE A 119 1.06 18.76 12.39
C ILE A 119 1.50 20.18 12.75
N GLN A 120 0.87 20.82 13.73
CA GLN A 120 1.20 22.17 14.15
C GLN A 120 2.60 22.26 14.77
N ARG A 121 2.97 21.26 15.58
CA ARG A 121 4.24 21.25 16.33
C ARG A 121 5.43 20.83 15.47
N LEU A 122 5.30 19.73 14.70
CA LEU A 122 6.41 19.11 13.97
C LEU A 122 6.44 19.46 12.47
N LYS A 123 5.39 20.08 11.96
CA LYS A 123 5.28 20.61 10.58
C LYS A 123 5.65 19.58 9.50
N PRO A 124 5.02 18.40 9.49
CA PRO A 124 5.24 17.43 8.40
C PRO A 124 4.91 18.03 7.04
N THR A 125 5.62 17.60 6.00
CA THR A 125 5.37 18.01 4.62
C THR A 125 4.37 17.11 3.90
N ALA A 126 4.24 15.88 4.40
CA ALA A 126 3.29 14.90 3.87
C ALA A 126 2.72 13.98 4.98
N ILE A 127 1.61 13.33 4.65
CA ILE A 127 0.95 12.33 5.50
C ILE A 127 0.77 11.02 4.73
N VAL A 128 0.77 9.90 5.46
CA VAL A 128 0.30 8.60 4.97
C VAL A 128 -0.94 8.24 5.77
N ALA A 129 -2.08 8.08 5.11
CA ALA A 129 -3.35 7.85 5.78
C ALA A 129 -4.38 7.16 4.88
N VAL A 130 -5.40 6.59 5.50
CA VAL A 130 -6.62 6.14 4.83
C VAL A 130 -7.47 7.37 4.45
N PRO A 131 -7.94 7.51 3.21
CA PRO A 131 -8.69 8.67 2.75
C PRO A 131 -9.89 9.06 3.61
N SER A 132 -10.67 8.10 4.07
CA SER A 132 -11.80 8.38 4.98
C SER A 132 -11.34 9.00 6.31
N PHE A 133 -10.14 8.68 6.78
CA PHE A 133 -9.57 9.32 7.96
C PHE A 133 -9.09 10.75 7.66
N ILE A 134 -8.58 11.04 6.46
CA ILE A 134 -8.25 12.41 6.04
C ILE A 134 -9.51 13.29 6.09
N LEU A 135 -10.69 12.79 5.66
CA LEU A 135 -11.93 13.54 5.82
C LEU A 135 -12.30 13.81 7.28
N LYS A 136 -12.02 12.89 8.20
CA LYS A 136 -12.21 13.14 9.64
C LYS A 136 -11.28 14.24 10.15
N LEU A 137 -10.06 14.34 9.62
CA LEU A 137 -9.15 15.45 9.93
C LEU A 137 -9.68 16.78 9.40
N VAL A 138 -10.23 16.80 8.19
CA VAL A 138 -10.87 17.98 7.60
C VAL A 138 -12.05 18.44 8.47
N GLN A 139 -12.95 17.51 8.82
CA GLN A 139 -14.09 17.82 9.68
C GLN A 139 -13.65 18.37 11.04
N TYR A 140 -12.70 17.71 11.70
CA TYR A 140 -12.15 18.18 12.97
C TYR A 140 -11.58 19.59 12.87
N ALA A 141 -10.83 19.88 11.80
CA ALA A 141 -10.26 21.22 11.56
C ALA A 141 -11.35 22.28 11.41
N GLN A 142 -12.42 21.99 10.69
CA GLN A 142 -13.57 22.89 10.54
C GLN A 142 -14.27 23.18 11.89
N GLU A 143 -14.53 22.15 12.68
CA GLU A 143 -15.16 22.26 14.00
C GLU A 143 -14.32 23.07 14.99
N HIS A 144 -12.99 22.99 14.88
CA HIS A 144 -12.02 23.65 15.77
C HIS A 144 -11.42 24.93 15.17
N LYS A 145 -11.92 25.40 14.02
CA LYS A 145 -11.46 26.61 13.33
C LYS A 145 -9.96 26.62 13.02
N ILE A 146 -9.41 25.42 12.68
CA ILE A 146 -8.03 25.29 12.24
C ILE A 146 -7.97 25.64 10.76
N ASP A 147 -7.09 26.57 10.37
CA ASP A 147 -6.82 26.83 8.95
C ASP A 147 -5.96 25.71 8.37
N ILE A 148 -6.67 24.74 7.78
CA ILE A 148 -6.08 23.54 7.20
C ILE A 148 -5.12 23.86 6.05
N ASN A 149 -5.38 24.92 5.28
CA ASN A 149 -4.57 25.29 4.12
C ASN A 149 -3.32 26.10 4.46
N ALA A 150 -3.24 26.65 5.68
CA ALA A 150 -2.05 27.29 6.20
C ALA A 150 -1.03 26.33 6.80
N CYS A 151 -1.36 25.03 6.93
CA CYS A 151 -0.45 24.04 7.49
C CYS A 151 0.69 23.65 6.52
N SER A 152 1.68 22.94 7.04
CA SER A 152 2.88 22.52 6.30
C SER A 152 2.64 21.37 5.32
N VAL A 153 1.57 20.57 5.50
CA VAL A 153 1.27 19.40 4.66
C VAL A 153 0.91 19.82 3.25
N LYS A 154 1.57 19.23 2.25
CA LYS A 154 1.38 19.52 0.82
C LYS A 154 0.89 18.31 0.03
N LYS A 155 1.05 17.10 0.57
CA LYS A 155 0.63 15.85 -0.10
C LYS A 155 0.18 14.80 0.90
N ALA A 156 -0.66 13.89 0.41
CA ALA A 156 -1.07 12.70 1.13
C ALA A 156 -0.87 11.45 0.26
N ILE A 157 -0.22 10.44 0.82
CA ILE A 157 -0.16 9.09 0.27
C ILE A 157 -1.35 8.33 0.85
N CYS A 158 -2.30 8.00 -0.02
CA CYS A 158 -3.59 7.41 0.29
C CYS A 158 -3.50 5.89 0.19
N ILE A 159 -3.84 5.19 1.27
CA ILE A 159 -3.76 3.74 1.36
C ILE A 159 -5.11 3.14 1.77
N GLY A 160 -5.36 1.88 1.39
CA GLY A 160 -6.49 1.08 1.87
C GLY A 160 -7.86 1.46 1.33
N GLU A 161 -8.00 2.57 0.64
CA GLU A 161 -9.25 3.00 0.00
C GLU A 161 -8.95 3.67 -1.34
N ASN A 162 -9.81 3.44 -2.32
CA ASN A 162 -9.67 4.04 -3.64
C ASN A 162 -10.13 5.51 -3.63
N ILE A 163 -9.35 6.38 -4.28
CA ILE A 163 -9.64 7.81 -4.46
C ILE A 163 -9.94 8.19 -5.91
N ARG A 164 -9.96 7.22 -6.84
CA ARG A 164 -10.16 7.47 -8.26
C ARG A 164 -11.33 6.67 -8.84
N ASN A 165 -11.92 7.21 -9.89
CA ASN A 165 -12.84 6.52 -10.77
C ASN A 165 -12.06 5.71 -11.83
N THR A 166 -12.77 4.93 -12.64
CA THR A 166 -12.20 4.14 -13.74
C THR A 166 -11.56 4.98 -14.85
N ASP A 167 -11.97 6.25 -14.99
CA ASP A 167 -11.38 7.24 -15.90
C ASP A 167 -10.18 8.00 -15.28
N PHE A 168 -9.69 7.54 -14.14
CA PHE A 168 -8.63 8.14 -13.34
C PHE A 168 -8.95 9.50 -12.70
N SER A 169 -10.11 10.09 -12.94
CA SER A 169 -10.55 11.27 -12.22
C SER A 169 -10.71 10.98 -10.73
N LEU A 170 -10.58 11.98 -9.86
CA LEU A 170 -10.87 11.80 -8.45
C LEU A 170 -12.34 11.41 -8.25
N ASN A 171 -12.58 10.37 -7.47
CA ASN A 171 -13.92 9.99 -7.05
C ASN A 171 -14.48 10.96 -6.00
N THR A 172 -15.69 10.72 -5.51
CA THR A 172 -16.33 11.58 -4.49
C THR A 172 -15.46 11.77 -3.25
N LEU A 173 -14.76 10.73 -2.80
CA LEU A 173 -13.91 10.76 -1.61
C LEU A 173 -12.68 11.66 -1.86
N GLY A 174 -11.98 11.43 -2.96
CA GLY A 174 -10.81 12.23 -3.36
C GLY A 174 -11.17 13.70 -3.59
N LYS A 175 -12.29 13.99 -4.28
CA LYS A 175 -12.78 15.36 -4.49
C LYS A 175 -13.08 16.07 -3.18
N ARG A 176 -13.82 15.46 -2.26
CA ARG A 176 -14.13 16.06 -0.96
C ARG A 176 -12.89 16.42 -0.15
N ILE A 177 -11.81 15.64 -0.27
CA ILE A 177 -10.55 15.97 0.38
C ILE A 177 -9.92 17.20 -0.28
N THR A 178 -9.75 17.20 -1.61
CA THR A 178 -9.05 18.27 -2.32
C THR A 178 -9.82 19.59 -2.36
N ASP A 179 -11.15 19.56 -2.32
CA ASP A 179 -11.99 20.76 -2.24
C ASP A 179 -11.82 21.48 -0.89
N ALA A 180 -11.55 20.72 0.19
CA ALA A 180 -11.36 21.30 1.51
C ALA A 180 -9.89 21.55 1.86
N TRP A 181 -8.99 20.69 1.45
CA TRP A 181 -7.57 20.74 1.75
C TRP A 181 -6.74 20.73 0.46
N HIS A 182 -6.05 21.82 0.18
CA HIS A 182 -5.29 22.03 -1.05
C HIS A 182 -3.98 21.23 -1.04
N ILE A 183 -4.09 19.90 -0.98
CA ILE A 183 -2.97 18.95 -1.02
C ILE A 183 -3.05 18.06 -2.24
N GLN A 184 -1.90 17.57 -2.68
CA GLN A 184 -1.83 16.56 -3.73
C GLN A 184 -2.09 15.17 -3.12
N LEU A 185 -2.95 14.38 -3.79
CA LEU A 185 -3.23 13.00 -3.39
C LEU A 185 -2.47 12.03 -4.29
N PHE A 186 -1.87 11.01 -3.69
CA PHE A 186 -1.25 9.87 -4.38
C PHE A 186 -1.93 8.59 -3.91
N SER A 187 -2.52 7.83 -4.83
CA SER A 187 -3.13 6.54 -4.52
C SER A 187 -2.09 5.44 -4.45
N THR A 188 -2.29 4.50 -3.55
CA THR A 188 -1.47 3.29 -3.45
C THR A 188 -2.37 2.07 -3.39
N TYR A 189 -2.17 1.13 -4.32
CA TYR A 189 -2.77 -0.19 -4.31
C TYR A 189 -1.77 -1.21 -3.77
N ALA A 190 -2.15 -1.96 -2.75
CA ALA A 190 -1.31 -2.96 -2.11
C ALA A 190 -2.15 -4.01 -1.39
N SER A 191 -1.65 -5.22 -1.27
CA SER A 191 -2.16 -6.22 -0.33
C SER A 191 -1.01 -6.90 0.41
N THR A 192 -1.31 -7.51 1.54
CA THR A 192 -0.33 -8.26 2.33
C THR A 192 0.24 -9.43 1.53
N GLU A 193 -0.60 -10.11 0.76
CA GLU A 193 -0.22 -11.26 -0.07
C GLU A 193 0.73 -10.88 -1.21
N MET A 194 0.54 -9.70 -1.80
CA MET A 194 1.42 -9.21 -2.89
C MET A 194 2.83 -8.88 -2.42
N GLN A 195 2.99 -8.49 -1.15
CA GLN A 195 4.26 -8.01 -0.57
C GLN A 195 4.91 -6.91 -1.44
N THR A 196 4.07 -6.10 -2.07
CA THR A 196 4.42 -4.94 -2.90
C THR A 196 3.29 -3.93 -2.86
N ALA A 197 3.61 -2.71 -3.30
CA ALA A 197 2.64 -1.64 -3.50
C ALA A 197 2.82 -1.02 -4.89
N PHE A 198 1.71 -0.63 -5.51
CA PHE A 198 1.68 0.12 -6.76
C PHE A 198 1.23 1.54 -6.43
N THR A 199 2.18 2.46 -6.37
CA THR A 199 1.91 3.85 -6.00
C THR A 199 1.94 4.73 -7.24
N GLU A 200 0.93 5.59 -7.38
CA GLU A 200 0.85 6.52 -8.50
C GLU A 200 1.89 7.65 -8.39
N CYS A 201 2.19 8.25 -9.54
CA CYS A 201 2.93 9.52 -9.61
C CYS A 201 1.96 10.70 -9.75
N ARG A 202 2.49 11.91 -9.94
CA ARG A 202 1.69 13.14 -10.10
C ARG A 202 0.69 13.10 -11.25
N CYS A 203 0.90 12.23 -12.25
CA CYS A 203 -0.04 12.10 -13.38
C CYS A 203 -1.38 11.51 -12.94
N GLY A 204 -1.42 10.71 -11.84
CA GLY A 204 -2.64 10.14 -11.30
C GLY A 204 -3.36 9.17 -12.24
N MET A 205 -2.62 8.47 -13.09
CA MET A 205 -3.11 7.55 -14.13
C MET A 205 -2.84 6.09 -13.78
N GLY A 206 -2.95 5.75 -12.49
CA GLY A 206 -2.68 4.40 -11.98
C GLY A 206 -1.33 4.27 -11.29
N GLY A 207 -1.15 3.15 -10.57
CA GLY A 207 0.05 2.87 -9.78
C GLY A 207 1.19 2.29 -10.63
N HIS A 208 2.42 2.64 -10.28
CA HIS A 208 3.62 2.10 -10.92
C HIS A 208 3.97 0.73 -10.34
N LEU A 209 4.04 -0.26 -11.21
CA LEU A 209 4.54 -1.59 -10.94
C LEU A 209 6.07 -1.59 -10.85
N GLN A 210 6.62 -2.30 -9.88
CA GLN A 210 8.04 -2.61 -9.80
C GLN A 210 8.33 -3.95 -10.50
N ALA A 211 8.54 -3.92 -11.82
CA ALA A 211 8.60 -5.11 -12.67
C ALA A 211 9.68 -6.14 -12.30
N HIS A 212 10.69 -5.74 -11.51
CA HIS A 212 11.72 -6.65 -10.99
C HIS A 212 11.36 -7.31 -9.65
N LEU A 213 10.23 -6.91 -9.05
CA LEU A 213 9.71 -7.49 -7.80
C LEU A 213 8.44 -8.29 -7.97
N ILE A 214 7.68 -8.03 -9.04
CA ILE A 214 6.37 -8.66 -9.23
C ILE A 214 5.99 -8.66 -10.70
N ILE A 215 5.33 -9.73 -11.14
CA ILE A 215 4.63 -9.80 -12.42
C ILE A 215 3.15 -9.63 -12.11
N ALA A 216 2.47 -8.74 -12.82
CA ALA A 216 1.03 -8.57 -12.76
C ALA A 216 0.40 -8.96 -14.10
N GLU A 217 -0.63 -9.80 -14.03
CA GLU A 217 -1.51 -10.19 -15.13
C GLU A 217 -2.90 -9.62 -14.82
N ILE A 218 -3.61 -9.15 -15.83
CA ILE A 218 -5.04 -8.82 -15.70
C ILE A 218 -5.81 -9.94 -16.38
N ILE A 219 -6.56 -10.71 -15.61
CA ILE A 219 -7.19 -11.97 -16.05
C ILE A 219 -8.70 -11.82 -16.19
N GLY A 220 -9.22 -12.15 -17.36
CA GLY A 220 -10.65 -12.17 -17.63
C GLY A 220 -11.37 -13.40 -17.02
N GLU A 221 -12.69 -13.42 -17.13
CA GLU A 221 -13.52 -14.52 -16.63
C GLU A 221 -13.21 -15.87 -17.31
N ASP A 222 -12.63 -15.83 -18.52
CA ASP A 222 -12.20 -17.03 -19.26
C ASP A 222 -10.83 -17.59 -18.79
N GLY A 223 -10.22 -16.97 -17.78
CA GLY A 223 -8.90 -17.35 -17.25
C GLY A 223 -7.72 -16.94 -18.11
N ARG A 224 -7.92 -16.05 -19.09
CA ARG A 224 -6.88 -15.53 -19.98
C ARG A 224 -6.60 -14.06 -19.70
N SER A 225 -5.39 -13.62 -20.04
CA SER A 225 -5.06 -12.20 -19.98
C SER A 225 -5.94 -11.40 -20.92
N VAL A 226 -6.48 -10.28 -20.40
CA VAL A 226 -7.29 -9.36 -21.22
C VAL A 226 -6.39 -8.38 -21.99
N PRO A 227 -6.87 -7.84 -23.13
CA PRO A 227 -6.16 -6.77 -23.83
C PRO A 227 -6.01 -5.51 -22.97
N ASP A 228 -4.98 -4.70 -23.24
CA ASP A 228 -4.73 -3.44 -22.57
C ASP A 228 -5.98 -2.55 -22.55
N GLY A 229 -6.27 -1.97 -21.38
CA GLY A 229 -7.44 -1.11 -21.18
C GLY A 229 -8.76 -1.84 -20.92
N GLN A 230 -8.78 -3.16 -20.93
CA GLN A 230 -9.95 -3.94 -20.54
C GLN A 230 -9.89 -4.31 -19.05
N PRO A 231 -11.05 -4.34 -18.37
CA PRO A 231 -11.11 -4.76 -16.96
C PRO A 231 -10.90 -6.27 -16.83
N GLY A 232 -10.29 -6.66 -15.69
CA GLY A 232 -10.10 -8.06 -15.30
C GLY A 232 -9.55 -8.12 -13.90
N GLU A 233 -9.43 -9.32 -13.36
CA GLU A 233 -8.91 -9.58 -12.00
C GLU A 233 -7.38 -9.46 -11.98
N VAL A 234 -6.88 -8.69 -11.01
CA VAL A 234 -5.43 -8.57 -10.78
C VAL A 234 -4.90 -9.91 -10.28
N THR A 235 -4.00 -10.49 -11.04
CA THR A 235 -3.32 -11.75 -10.70
C THR A 235 -1.81 -11.48 -10.64
N ILE A 236 -1.14 -11.93 -9.58
CA ILE A 236 0.26 -11.59 -9.35
C ILE A 236 1.15 -12.82 -9.20
N THR A 237 2.40 -12.65 -9.61
CA THR A 237 3.50 -13.57 -9.29
C THR A 237 4.61 -12.77 -8.63
N THR A 238 4.94 -13.12 -7.37
CA THR A 238 6.01 -12.46 -6.62
C THR A 238 7.38 -12.90 -7.12
N LEU A 239 8.32 -11.97 -7.22
CA LEU A 239 9.71 -12.25 -7.60
C LEU A 239 10.64 -11.94 -6.42
N GLY A 240 11.60 -12.85 -6.16
CA GLY A 240 12.59 -12.67 -5.10
C GLY A 240 12.04 -12.78 -3.68
N VAL A 241 10.84 -13.31 -3.49
CA VAL A 241 10.28 -13.68 -2.18
C VAL A 241 10.79 -15.07 -1.82
N GLU A 242 11.27 -15.24 -0.59
CA GLU A 242 11.84 -16.48 -0.08
C GLU A 242 10.87 -17.22 0.84
N GLY A 243 10.25 -16.51 1.79
CA GLY A 243 9.43 -17.11 2.83
C GLY A 243 8.17 -17.76 2.27
N MET A 244 7.35 -17.00 1.59
CA MET A 244 6.08 -17.46 1.00
C MET A 244 5.88 -16.84 -0.39
N PRO A 245 6.60 -17.30 -1.43
CA PRO A 245 6.40 -16.83 -2.79
C PRO A 245 5.03 -17.28 -3.33
N LEU A 246 4.36 -16.38 -4.05
CA LEU A 246 3.09 -16.66 -4.70
C LEU A 246 3.23 -16.64 -6.21
N VAL A 247 2.63 -17.63 -6.89
CA VAL A 247 2.63 -17.74 -8.34
C VAL A 247 1.19 -17.70 -8.82
N ARG A 248 0.91 -16.78 -9.75
CA ARG A 248 -0.42 -16.54 -10.34
C ARG A 248 -1.53 -16.47 -9.28
N TYR A 249 -1.26 -15.72 -8.22
CA TYR A 249 -2.21 -15.49 -7.14
C TYR A 249 -3.27 -14.49 -7.56
N LYS A 250 -4.52 -14.90 -7.55
CA LYS A 250 -5.70 -14.08 -7.81
C LYS A 250 -6.01 -13.25 -6.57
N THR A 251 -5.97 -11.92 -6.70
CA THR A 251 -6.15 -11.02 -5.55
C THR A 251 -7.60 -10.85 -5.13
N GLY A 252 -8.54 -11.12 -6.04
CA GLY A 252 -9.97 -10.86 -5.85
C GLY A 252 -10.39 -9.42 -6.17
N ASP A 253 -9.47 -8.59 -6.70
CA ASP A 253 -9.71 -7.18 -7.07
C ASP A 253 -9.80 -7.00 -8.58
#